data_b1aa32746e64ee660b179bf2cc8ad709
#
_entry.id   b1aa32746e64ee660b179bf2cc8ad709
#
_cell.length_a   1.000
_cell.length_b   1.000
_cell.length_c   1.000
_cell.angle_alpha   90.00
_cell.angle_beta   90.00
_cell.angle_gamma   90.00
#
_symmetry.space_group_name_H-M   'P 1'
#
loop_
_entity.id
_entity.type
_entity.pdbx_description
1 polymer ?
#
loop_
_entity_poly.entity_id
_entity_poly.type
_entity_poly.pdbx_seq_one_letter_code
_entity_poly.pdbx_strand_id
1 'polypeptide(L)'
;ANDANVKLLDYTVELFKDNGLFSDYYGYHNVDHELEVTYVTLLSGIQSLKDGYLTLEDLNYLYAAALLHDFDPKKEIDKPHEKNVIQFISKNKTIQKLLAAAKLDQNLICALICRTVYPWKGDIATTSEKLIDGYFEKSKLKKNKKQQQHFRELGHFLSVADRIGGYSLGDFQKAMEMAKMNAHSSSWHPALIVRRSVGFFEDMLNSEPDMCQRVLNGLPKHMRKNFLDNIVGFMKLRQEEIQIYNQFVYDGLPLVPSIEKHTVTDDVSDVLLSIYRELPKPLQFTRDDFIESINDPDTILNTLRVGNSKGPIVGFAKGGPLEKYHFDLEFEDRNRGKNNTVFLEPVAIKNGYWGFHGGREIRQLFMMQVQSKGYKFMTSFAMRDVIDERKQNDKNVVFVKKFNPERWDYFRVTL
;
A
#
# COMPACT_ATOMS: atom_id res chain seq x y z
N ALA A 1 2.22 -32.10 4.60
CA ALA A 1 0.98 -31.30 4.52
C ALA A 1 -0.18 -32.24 4.27
N ASN A 2 -1.32 -32.03 4.92
CA ASN A 2 -2.56 -32.77 4.65
C ASN A 2 -3.06 -32.31 3.27
N ASP A 3 -3.51 -33.22 2.43
CA ASP A 3 -4.06 -32.93 1.07
C ASP A 3 -5.14 -31.83 1.11
N ALA A 4 -5.93 -31.76 2.15
CA ALA A 4 -6.92 -30.69 2.35
C ALA A 4 -6.29 -29.30 2.53
N ASN A 5 -5.13 -29.20 3.19
CA ASN A 5 -4.41 -27.94 3.36
C ASN A 5 -3.81 -27.43 2.03
N VAL A 6 -3.29 -28.32 1.20
CA VAL A 6 -2.79 -27.98 -0.14
C VAL A 6 -3.95 -27.48 -1.01
N LYS A 7 -5.06 -28.20 -1.03
CA LYS A 7 -6.26 -27.77 -1.77
C LYS A 7 -6.84 -26.44 -1.26
N LEU A 8 -6.71 -26.12 0.02
CA LEU A 8 -7.13 -24.83 0.57
C LEU A 8 -6.24 -23.70 0.03
N LEU A 9 -4.91 -23.92 -0.02
CA LEU A 9 -3.97 -22.97 -0.60
C LEU A 9 -4.30 -22.71 -2.08
N ASP A 10 -4.39 -23.76 -2.88
CA ASP A 10 -4.68 -23.66 -4.31
C ASP A 10 -5.99 -22.87 -4.55
N TYR A 11 -7.03 -23.23 -3.79
CA TYR A 11 -8.32 -22.56 -3.89
C TYR A 11 -8.26 -21.08 -3.49
N THR A 12 -7.49 -20.74 -2.45
CA THR A 12 -7.30 -19.33 -2.03
C THR A 12 -6.59 -18.54 -3.11
N VAL A 13 -5.51 -19.07 -3.69
CA VAL A 13 -4.77 -18.42 -4.79
C VAL A 13 -5.70 -18.15 -5.99
N GLU A 14 -6.52 -19.12 -6.38
CA GLU A 14 -7.51 -18.94 -7.46
C GLU A 14 -8.58 -17.88 -7.10
N LEU A 15 -9.02 -17.83 -5.84
CA LEU A 15 -9.96 -16.80 -5.40
C LEU A 15 -9.40 -15.39 -5.58
N PHE A 16 -8.16 -15.14 -5.19
CA PHE A 16 -7.52 -13.84 -5.38
C PHE A 16 -7.38 -13.52 -6.86
N LYS A 17 -6.95 -14.47 -7.67
CA LYS A 17 -6.78 -14.31 -9.13
C LYS A 17 -8.10 -13.99 -9.83
N ASP A 18 -9.15 -14.75 -9.55
CA ASP A 18 -10.48 -14.59 -10.17
C ASP A 18 -11.15 -13.26 -9.79
N ASN A 19 -10.70 -12.62 -8.71
CA ASN A 19 -11.22 -11.33 -8.24
C ASN A 19 -10.28 -10.15 -8.53
N GLY A 20 -9.25 -10.32 -9.38
CA GLY A 20 -8.34 -9.25 -9.77
C GLY A 20 -7.43 -8.76 -8.63
N LEU A 21 -7.16 -9.62 -7.64
CA LEU A 21 -6.31 -9.32 -6.47
C LEU A 21 -5.02 -10.13 -6.50
N PHE A 22 -4.56 -10.50 -7.70
CA PHE A 22 -3.34 -11.26 -7.87
C PHE A 22 -2.09 -10.38 -7.71
N SER A 23 -0.91 -10.91 -7.96
CA SER A 23 0.39 -10.24 -7.74
C SER A 23 0.60 -8.96 -8.56
N ASP A 24 -0.15 -8.80 -9.66
CA ASP A 24 -0.14 -7.60 -10.51
C ASP A 24 -1.03 -6.47 -9.98
N TYR A 25 -1.93 -6.78 -9.02
CA TYR A 25 -2.73 -5.76 -8.38
C TYR A 25 -1.89 -4.87 -7.44
N TYR A 26 -1.92 -3.56 -7.67
CA TYR A 26 -1.25 -2.59 -6.81
C TYR A 26 -2.11 -2.21 -5.61
N GLY A 27 -2.07 -3.04 -4.60
CA GLY A 27 -2.71 -2.85 -3.31
C GLY A 27 -2.05 -3.71 -2.26
N TYR A 28 -2.09 -3.28 -0.99
CA TYR A 28 -1.44 -3.99 0.11
C TYR A 28 -2.05 -5.39 0.33
N HIS A 29 -3.38 -5.51 0.22
CA HIS A 29 -4.13 -6.74 0.48
C HIS A 29 -4.35 -7.52 -0.83
N ASN A 30 -3.29 -8.09 -1.37
CA ASN A 30 -3.27 -8.96 -2.55
C ASN A 30 -2.82 -10.38 -2.16
N VAL A 31 -2.73 -11.28 -3.15
CA VAL A 31 -2.31 -12.67 -2.91
C VAL A 31 -0.91 -12.78 -2.31
N ASP A 32 0.02 -11.89 -2.68
CA ASP A 32 1.39 -11.94 -2.16
C ASP A 32 1.41 -11.66 -0.66
N HIS A 33 0.65 -10.65 -0.20
CA HIS A 33 0.49 -10.38 1.23
C HIS A 33 -0.06 -11.58 1.99
N GLU A 34 -1.13 -12.20 1.49
CA GLU A 34 -1.76 -13.38 2.11
C GLU A 34 -0.78 -14.55 2.25
N LEU A 35 0.02 -14.81 1.21
CA LEU A 35 1.03 -15.86 1.22
C LEU A 35 2.21 -15.51 2.14
N GLU A 36 2.65 -14.26 2.18
CA GLU A 36 3.70 -13.76 3.07
C GLU A 36 3.30 -13.91 4.55
N VAL A 37 2.08 -13.50 4.89
CA VAL A 37 1.53 -13.65 6.24
C VAL A 37 1.43 -15.12 6.64
N THR A 38 0.92 -15.96 5.75
CA THR A 38 0.84 -17.41 5.97
C THR A 38 2.21 -18.03 6.21
N TYR A 39 3.20 -17.66 5.40
CA TYR A 39 4.57 -18.16 5.51
C TYR A 39 5.22 -17.77 6.85
N VAL A 40 5.12 -16.49 7.23
CA VAL A 40 5.66 -15.98 8.50
C VAL A 40 4.95 -16.59 9.70
N THR A 41 3.64 -16.72 9.65
CA THR A 41 2.84 -17.36 10.69
C THR A 41 3.27 -18.81 10.93
N LEU A 42 3.51 -19.57 9.83
CA LEU A 42 3.96 -20.95 9.95
C LEU A 42 5.38 -21.05 10.47
N LEU A 43 6.33 -20.24 10.00
CA LEU A 43 7.70 -20.26 10.49
C LEU A 43 7.76 -19.98 12.00
N SER A 44 7.10 -18.91 12.43
CA SER A 44 7.03 -18.52 13.84
C SER A 44 6.28 -19.57 14.68
N GLY A 45 5.22 -20.12 14.11
CA GLY A 45 4.42 -21.16 14.75
C GLY A 45 5.16 -22.49 14.93
N ILE A 46 5.99 -22.90 13.95
CA ILE A 46 6.83 -24.12 14.06
C ILE A 46 7.82 -23.99 15.21
N GLN A 47 8.44 -22.83 15.43
CA GLN A 47 9.31 -22.62 16.58
C GLN A 47 8.51 -22.65 17.89
N SER A 48 7.36 -21.96 17.92
CA SER A 48 6.45 -21.96 19.06
C SER A 48 5.91 -23.36 19.41
N LEU A 49 5.75 -24.25 18.41
CA LEU A 49 5.45 -25.67 18.61
C LEU A 49 6.60 -26.41 19.29
N LYS A 50 7.85 -26.19 18.86
CA LYS A 50 9.04 -26.79 19.48
C LYS A 50 9.21 -26.35 20.93
N ASP A 51 8.86 -25.11 21.23
CA ASP A 51 8.92 -24.52 22.57
C ASP A 51 7.73 -24.93 23.46
N GLY A 52 6.80 -25.73 22.94
CA GLY A 52 5.62 -26.22 23.65
C GLY A 52 4.54 -25.16 23.89
N TYR A 53 4.62 -24.01 23.23
CA TYR A 53 3.59 -22.97 23.32
C TYR A 53 2.38 -23.26 22.43
N LEU A 54 2.61 -23.84 21.24
CA LEU A 54 1.59 -24.23 20.28
C LEU A 54 1.52 -25.76 20.14
N THR A 55 0.38 -26.25 19.69
CA THR A 55 0.18 -27.62 19.24
C THR A 55 0.15 -27.70 17.70
N LEU A 56 0.22 -28.92 17.15
CA LEU A 56 0.05 -29.12 15.70
C LEU A 56 -1.37 -28.74 15.24
N GLU A 57 -2.39 -28.92 16.09
CA GLU A 57 -3.75 -28.47 15.81
C GLU A 57 -3.80 -26.94 15.68
N ASP A 58 -3.15 -26.21 16.59
CA ASP A 58 -3.06 -24.75 16.54
C ASP A 58 -2.42 -24.24 15.23
N LEU A 59 -1.35 -24.90 14.78
CA LEU A 59 -0.71 -24.56 13.49
C LEU A 59 -1.67 -24.75 12.32
N ASN A 60 -2.51 -25.76 12.31
CA ASN A 60 -3.50 -25.95 11.25
C ASN A 60 -4.57 -24.86 11.28
N TYR A 61 -5.02 -24.43 12.47
CA TYR A 61 -5.94 -23.28 12.60
C TYR A 61 -5.29 -21.97 12.14
N LEU A 62 -4.05 -21.70 12.56
CA LEU A 62 -3.30 -20.51 12.15
C LEU A 62 -3.06 -20.48 10.65
N TYR A 63 -2.71 -21.62 10.04
CA TYR A 63 -2.54 -21.76 8.60
C TYR A 63 -3.81 -21.37 7.84
N ALA A 64 -4.94 -21.98 8.19
CA ALA A 64 -6.21 -21.73 7.51
C ALA A 64 -6.71 -20.29 7.74
N ALA A 65 -6.52 -19.74 8.93
CA ALA A 65 -6.90 -18.36 9.22
C ALA A 65 -6.01 -17.35 8.49
N ALA A 66 -4.69 -17.60 8.43
CA ALA A 66 -3.75 -16.75 7.68
C ALA A 66 -4.04 -16.73 6.18
N LEU A 67 -4.41 -17.87 5.59
CA LEU A 67 -4.76 -17.95 4.16
C LEU A 67 -6.07 -17.25 3.77
N LEU A 68 -6.91 -16.91 4.73
CA LEU A 68 -8.26 -16.43 4.45
C LEU A 68 -8.56 -15.06 5.07
N HIS A 69 -7.60 -14.44 5.80
CA HIS A 69 -7.91 -13.32 6.69
C HIS A 69 -8.27 -12.02 5.96
N ASP A 70 -7.73 -11.79 4.78
CA ASP A 70 -7.87 -10.53 4.04
C ASP A 70 -8.61 -10.65 2.70
N PHE A 71 -9.13 -11.84 2.36
CA PHE A 71 -9.92 -11.99 1.15
C PHE A 71 -11.32 -11.37 1.32
N ASP A 72 -11.50 -10.14 0.86
CA ASP A 72 -12.80 -9.46 0.81
C ASP A 72 -13.23 -9.19 -0.64
N PRO A 73 -14.14 -10.02 -1.21
CA PRO A 73 -14.60 -9.84 -2.59
C PRO A 73 -15.51 -8.63 -2.78
N LYS A 74 -15.93 -7.98 -1.68
CA LYS A 74 -16.80 -6.80 -1.70
C LYS A 74 -16.07 -5.51 -1.37
N LYS A 75 -14.74 -5.55 -1.26
CA LYS A 75 -14.02 -4.35 -0.88
C LYS A 75 -14.26 -3.24 -1.91
N GLU A 76 -14.92 -2.19 -1.46
CA GLU A 76 -15.15 -0.97 -2.24
C GLU A 76 -13.97 -0.01 -2.13
N ILE A 77 -13.24 -0.13 -1.04
CA ILE A 77 -11.97 0.51 -0.76
C ILE A 77 -10.95 -0.58 -0.51
N ASP A 78 -9.72 -0.28 -0.69
CA ASP A 78 -8.62 -1.24 -0.70
C ASP A 78 -8.35 -1.98 0.62
N LYS A 79 -9.06 -1.63 1.69
CA LYS A 79 -8.94 -2.31 2.98
C LYS A 79 -10.03 -3.36 3.12
N PRO A 80 -9.68 -4.64 3.34
CA PRO A 80 -10.65 -5.67 3.67
C PRO A 80 -11.44 -5.31 4.92
N HIS A 81 -12.70 -5.69 4.93
CA HIS A 81 -13.53 -5.57 6.11
C HIS A 81 -13.78 -6.97 6.68
N GLU A 82 -13.34 -7.24 7.89
CA GLU A 82 -13.36 -8.57 8.52
C GLU A 82 -14.76 -9.19 8.52
N LYS A 83 -15.80 -8.37 8.67
CA LYS A 83 -17.19 -8.83 8.57
C LYS A 83 -17.53 -9.41 7.20
N ASN A 84 -17.02 -8.81 6.12
CA ASN A 84 -17.24 -9.30 4.76
C ASN A 84 -16.45 -10.59 4.51
N VAL A 85 -15.19 -10.62 4.96
CA VAL A 85 -14.31 -11.81 4.90
C VAL A 85 -15.01 -12.99 5.57
N ILE A 86 -15.46 -12.82 6.80
CA ILE A 86 -16.13 -13.86 7.59
C ILE A 86 -17.47 -14.27 6.97
N GLN A 87 -18.24 -13.30 6.44
CA GLN A 87 -19.48 -13.60 5.72
C GLN A 87 -19.22 -14.43 4.47
N PHE A 88 -18.15 -14.12 3.75
CA PHE A 88 -17.74 -14.87 2.57
C PHE A 88 -17.34 -16.31 2.94
N ILE A 89 -16.46 -16.50 3.93
CA ILE A 89 -16.05 -17.81 4.43
C ILE A 89 -17.29 -18.63 4.86
N SER A 90 -18.22 -17.99 5.59
CA SER A 90 -19.43 -18.65 6.09
C SER A 90 -20.43 -19.09 5.02
N LYS A 91 -20.38 -18.49 3.83
CA LYS A 91 -21.25 -18.81 2.69
C LYS A 91 -20.59 -19.66 1.62
N ASN A 92 -19.27 -19.70 1.57
CA ASN A 92 -18.52 -20.42 0.54
C ASN A 92 -18.48 -21.92 0.85
N LYS A 93 -19.24 -22.71 0.07
CA LYS A 93 -19.37 -24.17 0.26
C LYS A 93 -18.04 -24.90 0.03
N THR A 94 -17.15 -24.39 -0.83
CA THR A 94 -15.84 -25.02 -1.09
C THR A 94 -14.93 -24.85 0.11
N ILE A 95 -14.82 -23.63 0.66
CA ILE A 95 -14.06 -23.38 1.89
C ILE A 95 -14.60 -24.27 3.04
N GLN A 96 -15.92 -24.32 3.24
CA GLN A 96 -16.53 -25.15 4.27
C GLN A 96 -16.14 -26.64 4.14
N LYS A 97 -16.19 -27.19 2.92
CA LYS A 97 -15.78 -28.57 2.65
C LYS A 97 -14.29 -28.80 2.91
N LEU A 98 -13.43 -27.87 2.52
CA LEU A 98 -11.98 -27.96 2.73
C LEU A 98 -11.62 -27.87 4.23
N LEU A 99 -12.22 -26.95 4.97
CA LEU A 99 -12.05 -26.85 6.42
C LEU A 99 -12.55 -28.13 7.14
N ALA A 100 -13.71 -28.65 6.75
CA ALA A 100 -14.22 -29.90 7.31
C ALA A 100 -13.31 -31.10 7.01
N ALA A 101 -12.76 -31.19 5.78
CA ALA A 101 -11.78 -32.21 5.41
C ALA A 101 -10.47 -32.09 6.21
N ALA A 102 -10.06 -30.88 6.54
CA ALA A 102 -8.93 -30.59 7.43
C ALA A 102 -9.26 -30.77 8.91
N LYS A 103 -10.51 -31.12 9.28
CA LYS A 103 -11.03 -31.25 10.65
C LYS A 103 -10.97 -29.94 11.45
N LEU A 104 -11.10 -28.80 10.78
CA LEU A 104 -11.09 -27.48 11.40
C LEU A 104 -12.52 -26.96 11.61
N ASP A 105 -12.76 -26.37 12.77
CA ASP A 105 -14.02 -25.69 13.09
C ASP A 105 -14.00 -24.28 12.46
N GLN A 106 -14.88 -24.06 11.50
CA GLN A 106 -15.01 -22.78 10.79
C GLN A 106 -15.24 -21.59 11.74
N ASN A 107 -15.98 -21.78 12.84
CA ASN A 107 -16.25 -20.70 13.79
C ASN A 107 -14.96 -20.27 14.50
N LEU A 108 -14.06 -21.22 14.77
CA LEU A 108 -12.76 -20.88 15.36
C LEU A 108 -11.85 -20.15 14.36
N ILE A 109 -11.87 -20.49 13.09
CA ILE A 109 -11.18 -19.73 12.03
C ILE A 109 -11.72 -18.28 11.99
N CYS A 110 -13.05 -18.12 11.99
CA CYS A 110 -13.66 -16.79 12.03
C CYS A 110 -13.28 -16.00 13.30
N ALA A 111 -13.17 -16.64 14.44
CA ALA A 111 -12.72 -16.00 15.67
C ALA A 111 -11.26 -15.50 15.57
N LEU A 112 -10.35 -16.29 14.96
CA LEU A 112 -8.97 -15.89 14.72
C LEU A 112 -8.91 -14.67 13.79
N ILE A 113 -9.67 -14.68 12.69
CA ILE A 113 -9.73 -13.57 11.73
C ILE A 113 -10.28 -12.30 12.38
N CYS A 114 -11.29 -12.39 13.25
CA CYS A 114 -11.78 -11.23 14.00
C CYS A 114 -10.68 -10.54 14.84
N ARG A 115 -9.63 -11.26 15.22
CA ARG A 115 -8.55 -10.71 16.05
C ARG A 115 -7.46 -10.03 15.22
N THR A 116 -7.43 -10.15 13.89
CA THR A 116 -6.45 -9.47 13.03
C THR A 116 -6.75 -7.98 12.86
N VAL A 117 -7.94 -7.51 13.22
CA VAL A 117 -8.32 -6.09 13.21
C VAL A 117 -7.26 -5.22 13.88
N TYR A 118 -6.82 -4.18 13.19
CA TYR A 118 -5.87 -3.22 13.70
C TYR A 118 -6.35 -1.75 13.46
N PRO A 119 -6.19 -0.83 14.42
CA PRO A 119 -5.62 -0.98 15.75
C PRO A 119 -6.57 -1.67 16.75
N TRP A 120 -6.04 -2.53 17.62
CA TRP A 120 -6.82 -3.22 18.64
C TRP A 120 -7.09 -2.32 19.85
N LYS A 121 -7.95 -1.28 19.66
CA LYS A 121 -8.24 -0.23 20.64
C LYS A 121 -9.69 0.24 20.56
N GLY A 122 -10.22 0.72 21.68
CA GLY A 122 -11.52 1.38 21.75
C GLY A 122 -12.68 0.54 21.23
N ASP A 123 -13.60 1.17 20.50
CA ASP A 123 -14.82 0.53 19.99
C ASP A 123 -14.54 -0.59 18.99
N ILE A 124 -13.44 -0.49 18.23
CA ILE A 124 -13.03 -1.52 17.28
C ILE A 124 -12.72 -2.82 18.03
N ALA A 125 -11.87 -2.76 19.05
CA ALA A 125 -11.55 -3.93 19.87
C ALA A 125 -12.79 -4.49 20.58
N THR A 126 -13.62 -3.62 21.17
CA THR A 126 -14.86 -4.03 21.84
C THR A 126 -15.84 -4.73 20.90
N THR A 127 -15.98 -4.24 19.68
CA THR A 127 -16.85 -4.84 18.67
C THR A 127 -16.32 -6.21 18.22
N SER A 128 -15.01 -6.29 17.97
CA SER A 128 -14.36 -7.54 17.57
C SER A 128 -14.41 -8.59 18.66
N GLU A 129 -14.23 -8.22 19.93
CA GLU A 129 -14.39 -9.15 21.07
C GLU A 129 -15.80 -9.75 21.14
N LYS A 130 -16.84 -8.95 20.93
CA LYS A 130 -18.23 -9.44 20.88
C LYS A 130 -18.44 -10.44 19.73
N LEU A 131 -17.81 -10.21 18.58
CA LEU A 131 -17.86 -11.14 17.45
C LEU A 131 -17.13 -12.46 17.80
N ILE A 132 -15.94 -12.38 18.39
CA ILE A 132 -15.16 -13.54 18.83
C ILE A 132 -15.98 -14.38 19.83
N ASP A 133 -16.60 -13.74 20.83
CA ASP A 133 -17.49 -14.43 21.77
C ASP A 133 -18.66 -15.12 21.07
N GLY A 134 -19.29 -14.45 20.11
CA GLY A 134 -20.36 -15.01 19.31
C GLY A 134 -19.95 -16.24 18.50
N TYR A 135 -18.69 -16.30 18.02
CA TYR A 135 -18.15 -17.48 17.33
C TYR A 135 -17.81 -18.61 18.30
N PHE A 136 -17.28 -18.30 19.47
CA PHE A 136 -17.07 -19.34 20.50
C PHE A 136 -18.38 -19.99 20.93
N GLU A 137 -19.47 -19.23 21.07
CA GLU A 137 -20.79 -19.79 21.40
C GLU A 137 -21.32 -20.75 20.31
N LYS A 138 -20.89 -20.62 19.07
CA LYS A 138 -21.26 -21.48 17.93
C LYS A 138 -20.28 -22.63 17.70
N SER A 139 -19.12 -22.61 18.38
CA SER A 139 -18.03 -23.56 18.17
C SER A 139 -18.09 -24.73 19.14
N LYS A 140 -17.24 -25.74 18.91
CA LYS A 140 -16.99 -26.84 19.85
C LYS A 140 -16.47 -26.37 21.23
N LEU A 141 -16.00 -25.10 21.34
CA LEU A 141 -15.41 -24.55 22.55
C LEU A 141 -16.40 -23.79 23.44
N LYS A 142 -17.69 -23.76 23.13
CA LYS A 142 -18.73 -23.01 23.86
C LYS A 142 -18.62 -23.07 25.39
N LYS A 143 -18.30 -24.25 25.97
CA LYS A 143 -18.20 -24.45 27.41
C LYS A 143 -16.77 -24.47 27.95
N ASN A 144 -15.75 -24.28 27.12
CA ASN A 144 -14.36 -24.40 27.51
C ASN A 144 -13.65 -23.05 27.51
N LYS A 145 -13.81 -22.28 28.60
CA LYS A 145 -13.22 -20.93 28.74
C LYS A 145 -11.70 -20.92 28.64
N LYS A 146 -11.00 -21.96 29.10
CA LYS A 146 -9.55 -22.07 29.00
C LYS A 146 -9.11 -22.15 27.52
N GLN A 147 -9.77 -22.98 26.72
CA GLN A 147 -9.48 -23.07 25.30
C GLN A 147 -9.95 -21.83 24.53
N GLN A 148 -11.06 -21.17 24.91
CA GLN A 148 -11.43 -19.88 24.33
C GLN A 148 -10.32 -18.83 24.52
N GLN A 149 -9.73 -18.74 25.71
CA GLN A 149 -8.62 -17.85 25.99
C GLN A 149 -7.38 -18.20 25.14
N HIS A 150 -7.06 -19.49 25.02
CA HIS A 150 -5.98 -19.95 24.14
C HIS A 150 -6.20 -19.51 22.67
N PHE A 151 -7.42 -19.63 22.14
CA PHE A 151 -7.75 -19.17 20.79
C PHE A 151 -7.69 -17.64 20.64
N ARG A 152 -7.96 -16.87 21.69
CA ARG A 152 -7.68 -15.41 21.66
C ARG A 152 -6.19 -15.12 21.53
N GLU A 153 -5.35 -15.88 22.21
CA GLU A 153 -3.89 -15.78 22.09
C GLU A 153 -3.39 -16.20 20.71
N LEU A 154 -3.98 -17.25 20.10
CA LEU A 154 -3.70 -17.63 18.72
C LEU A 154 -4.09 -16.52 17.74
N GLY A 155 -5.25 -15.91 17.89
CA GLY A 155 -5.65 -14.77 17.06
C GLY A 155 -4.73 -13.57 17.24
N HIS A 156 -4.24 -13.32 18.45
CA HIS A 156 -3.24 -12.30 18.72
C HIS A 156 -1.90 -12.63 18.04
N PHE A 157 -1.47 -13.89 18.11
CA PHE A 157 -0.28 -14.37 17.39
C PHE A 157 -0.40 -14.12 15.89
N LEU A 158 -1.53 -14.47 15.27
CA LEU A 158 -1.79 -14.24 13.86
C LEU A 158 -1.75 -12.74 13.53
N SER A 159 -2.41 -11.90 14.32
CA SER A 159 -2.43 -10.44 14.15
C SER A 159 -1.04 -9.80 14.19
N VAL A 160 -0.14 -10.29 15.03
CA VAL A 160 1.23 -9.81 15.11
C VAL A 160 2.06 -10.38 13.96
N ALA A 161 1.86 -11.65 13.58
CA ALA A 161 2.54 -12.25 12.44
C ALA A 161 2.18 -11.54 11.11
N ASP A 162 0.92 -11.17 10.92
CA ASP A 162 0.45 -10.36 9.80
C ASP A 162 1.23 -9.03 9.71
N ARG A 163 1.29 -8.28 10.79
CA ARG A 163 1.95 -6.97 10.85
C ARG A 163 3.48 -7.03 10.72
N ILE A 164 4.12 -8.14 11.10
CA ILE A 164 5.57 -8.36 10.96
C ILE A 164 5.90 -8.90 9.57
N GLY A 165 4.99 -9.66 8.96
CA GLY A 165 5.22 -10.50 7.78
C GLY A 165 5.95 -9.80 6.65
N GLY A 166 5.34 -8.84 6.05
CA GLY A 166 5.88 -8.15 4.91
C GLY A 166 7.19 -7.38 5.18
N TYR A 167 7.33 -6.84 6.40
CA TYR A 167 8.56 -6.12 6.79
C TYR A 167 9.74 -7.02 7.13
N SER A 168 9.51 -8.33 7.32
CA SER A 168 10.58 -9.30 7.58
C SER A 168 11.10 -9.99 6.32
N LEU A 169 10.32 -9.98 5.22
CA LEU A 169 10.61 -10.73 4.01
C LEU A 169 11.44 -9.96 2.96
N GLY A 170 11.77 -8.71 3.20
CA GLY A 170 12.53 -7.91 2.26
C GLY A 170 13.37 -6.82 2.92
N ASP A 171 14.13 -6.13 2.07
CA ASP A 171 14.93 -4.97 2.44
C ASP A 171 14.07 -3.70 2.62
N PHE A 172 14.73 -2.58 2.89
CA PHE A 172 14.06 -1.30 3.11
C PHE A 172 13.32 -0.79 1.85
N GLN A 173 13.79 -1.13 0.65
CA GLN A 173 13.10 -0.75 -0.58
C GLN A 173 11.74 -1.45 -0.68
N LYS A 174 11.67 -2.75 -0.39
CA LYS A 174 10.40 -3.49 -0.32
C LYS A 174 9.50 -2.94 0.77
N ALA A 175 10.04 -2.67 1.96
CA ALA A 175 9.29 -2.10 3.09
C ALA A 175 8.67 -0.73 2.74
N MET A 176 9.41 0.12 2.04
CA MET A 176 8.91 1.41 1.58
C MET A 176 7.80 1.26 0.53
N GLU A 177 7.94 0.32 -0.40
CA GLU A 177 6.89 0.05 -1.39
C GLU A 177 5.61 -0.46 -0.73
N MET A 178 5.72 -1.32 0.26
CA MET A 178 4.56 -1.76 1.07
C MET A 178 3.91 -0.60 1.82
N ALA A 179 4.70 0.32 2.39
CA ALA A 179 4.17 1.52 3.04
C ALA A 179 3.42 2.42 2.05
N LYS A 180 3.88 2.53 0.81
CA LYS A 180 3.18 3.25 -0.27
C LYS A 180 1.88 2.55 -0.67
N MET A 181 1.88 1.23 -0.83
CA MET A 181 0.68 0.45 -1.12
C MET A 181 -0.36 0.59 0.00
N ASN A 182 0.07 0.52 1.26
CA ASN A 182 -0.83 0.75 2.40
C ASN A 182 -1.35 2.19 2.45
N ALA A 183 -0.53 3.17 2.12
CA ALA A 183 -0.95 4.57 2.01
C ALA A 183 -1.99 4.77 0.89
N HIS A 184 -1.79 4.12 -0.25
CA HIS A 184 -2.76 4.09 -1.35
C HIS A 184 -4.09 3.48 -0.91
N SER A 185 -4.06 2.31 -0.28
CA SER A 185 -5.24 1.63 0.26
C SER A 185 -6.00 2.48 1.28
N SER A 186 -5.26 3.23 2.10
CA SER A 186 -5.82 4.06 3.18
C SER A 186 -6.08 5.51 2.80
N SER A 187 -5.87 5.89 1.54
CA SER A 187 -5.96 7.28 1.04
C SER A 187 -5.11 8.28 1.83
N TRP A 188 -3.93 7.86 2.25
CA TRP A 188 -3.04 8.76 2.98
C TRP A 188 -2.29 9.69 2.03
N HIS A 189 -2.21 10.94 2.44
CA HIS A 189 -1.31 11.87 1.78
C HIS A 189 0.16 11.37 1.90
N PRO A 190 0.99 11.46 0.83
CA PRO A 190 2.38 10.98 0.84
C PRO A 190 3.23 11.51 2.01
N ALA A 191 3.00 12.76 2.45
CA ALA A 191 3.65 13.33 3.64
C ALA A 191 3.41 12.56 4.96
N LEU A 192 2.46 11.65 5.00
CA LEU A 192 2.12 10.88 6.20
C LEU A 192 2.77 9.49 6.21
N ILE A 193 3.31 9.02 5.09
CA ILE A 193 3.78 7.62 4.95
C ILE A 193 4.81 7.29 6.02
N VAL A 194 5.91 8.03 6.07
CA VAL A 194 7.01 7.76 7.01
C VAL A 194 6.58 7.94 8.45
N ARG A 195 5.89 9.05 8.75
CA ARG A 195 5.39 9.34 10.11
C ARG A 195 4.47 8.23 10.62
N ARG A 196 3.54 7.73 9.78
CA ARG A 196 2.61 6.68 10.18
C ARG A 196 3.28 5.32 10.29
N SER A 197 4.26 5.03 9.43
CA SER A 197 5.05 3.81 9.52
C SER A 197 5.85 3.75 10.83
N VAL A 198 6.52 4.84 11.22
CA VAL A 198 7.21 4.90 12.52
C VAL A 198 6.23 4.70 13.67
N GLY A 199 5.11 5.43 13.69
CA GLY A 199 4.09 5.29 14.74
C GLY A 199 3.49 3.89 14.82
N PHE A 200 3.34 3.20 13.69
CA PHE A 200 2.90 1.81 13.62
C PHE A 200 3.89 0.85 14.31
N PHE A 201 5.19 0.97 14.02
CA PHE A 201 6.22 0.14 14.67
C PHE A 201 6.34 0.45 16.17
N GLU A 202 6.31 1.74 16.55
CA GLU A 202 6.34 2.15 17.95
C GLU A 202 5.13 1.59 18.74
N ASP A 203 3.93 1.70 18.18
CA ASP A 203 2.72 1.17 18.82
C ASP A 203 2.81 -0.35 19.00
N MET A 204 3.22 -1.08 17.99
CA MET A 204 3.34 -2.55 18.04
C MET A 204 4.39 -3.00 19.06
N LEU A 205 5.58 -2.41 19.04
CA LEU A 205 6.69 -2.80 19.93
C LEU A 205 6.43 -2.41 21.38
N ASN A 206 5.73 -1.31 21.63
CA ASN A 206 5.45 -0.83 22.99
C ASN A 206 4.18 -1.47 23.59
N SER A 207 3.16 -1.72 22.77
CA SER A 207 1.88 -2.23 23.25
C SER A 207 1.81 -3.76 23.32
N GLU A 208 2.60 -4.45 22.49
CA GLU A 208 2.53 -5.92 22.34
C GLU A 208 3.92 -6.59 22.34
N PRO A 209 4.87 -6.18 23.24
CA PRO A 209 6.28 -6.57 23.16
C PRO A 209 6.48 -8.10 23.25
N ASP A 210 5.77 -8.77 24.13
CA ASP A 210 5.92 -10.22 24.36
C ASP A 210 5.50 -11.04 23.15
N MET A 211 4.40 -10.64 22.48
CA MET A 211 3.92 -11.33 21.30
C MET A 211 4.81 -11.02 20.09
N CYS A 212 5.27 -9.78 19.94
CA CYS A 212 6.26 -9.40 18.90
C CYS A 212 7.53 -10.21 19.07
N GLN A 213 8.07 -10.30 20.27
CA GLN A 213 9.25 -11.09 20.55
C GLN A 213 9.05 -12.57 20.22
N ARG A 214 7.89 -13.14 20.58
CA ARG A 214 7.55 -14.53 20.27
C ARG A 214 7.53 -14.81 18.79
N VAL A 215 6.84 -13.99 18.01
CA VAL A 215 6.78 -14.12 16.55
C VAL A 215 8.18 -13.96 15.94
N LEU A 216 8.92 -12.93 16.31
CA LEU A 216 10.27 -12.67 15.80
C LEU A 216 11.26 -13.79 16.15
N ASN A 217 11.19 -14.36 17.37
CA ASN A 217 12.08 -15.45 17.77
C ASN A 217 11.85 -16.72 16.93
N GLY A 218 10.67 -16.91 16.38
CA GLY A 218 10.36 -18.01 15.47
C GLY A 218 10.92 -17.82 14.06
N LEU A 219 11.28 -16.60 13.69
CA LEU A 219 11.80 -16.31 12.35
C LEU A 219 13.30 -16.58 12.22
N PRO A 220 13.79 -16.97 11.02
CA PRO A 220 15.22 -17.03 10.71
C PRO A 220 15.94 -15.70 11.01
N LYS A 221 17.22 -15.79 11.37
CA LYS A 221 18.03 -14.61 11.77
C LYS A 221 17.99 -13.48 10.74
N HIS A 222 18.07 -13.80 9.44
CA HIS A 222 18.05 -12.79 8.39
C HIS A 222 16.70 -12.06 8.31
N MET A 223 15.57 -12.74 8.52
CA MET A 223 14.24 -12.12 8.52
C MET A 223 14.06 -11.19 9.74
N ARG A 224 14.51 -11.61 10.91
CA ARG A 224 14.54 -10.74 12.10
C ARG A 224 15.38 -9.49 11.86
N LYS A 225 16.55 -9.66 11.23
CA LYS A 225 17.44 -8.55 10.87
C LYS A 225 16.74 -7.60 9.90
N ASN A 226 16.12 -8.10 8.85
CA ASN A 226 15.36 -7.29 7.89
C ASN A 226 14.30 -6.44 8.60
N PHE A 227 13.51 -7.05 9.46
CA PHE A 227 12.48 -6.34 10.23
C PHE A 227 13.06 -5.18 11.04
N LEU A 228 14.15 -5.41 11.78
CA LEU A 228 14.79 -4.38 12.58
C LEU A 228 15.47 -3.30 11.72
N ASP A 229 16.14 -3.69 10.65
CA ASP A 229 16.77 -2.74 9.71
C ASP A 229 15.72 -1.85 9.03
N ASN A 230 14.55 -2.39 8.71
CA ASN A 230 13.44 -1.63 8.13
C ASN A 230 12.90 -0.59 9.12
N ILE A 231 12.73 -0.93 10.39
CA ILE A 231 12.37 0.05 11.44
C ILE A 231 13.39 1.18 11.50
N VAL A 232 14.68 0.83 11.57
CA VAL A 232 15.77 1.82 11.59
C VAL A 232 15.76 2.70 10.34
N GLY A 233 15.47 2.13 9.17
CA GLY A 233 15.32 2.86 7.92
C GLY A 233 14.21 3.92 7.98
N PHE A 234 13.02 3.55 8.45
CA PHE A 234 11.91 4.49 8.63
C PHE A 234 12.21 5.57 9.68
N MET A 235 12.88 5.22 10.77
CA MET A 235 13.29 6.20 11.80
C MET A 235 14.28 7.23 11.24
N LYS A 236 15.25 6.80 10.43
CA LYS A 236 16.18 7.71 9.72
C LYS A 236 15.45 8.66 8.79
N LEU A 237 14.57 8.13 7.94
CA LEU A 237 13.75 8.98 7.05
C LEU A 237 12.88 9.97 7.85
N ARG A 238 12.33 9.54 8.98
CA ARG A 238 11.55 10.44 9.85
C ARG A 238 12.41 11.57 10.41
N GLN A 239 13.64 11.28 10.79
CA GLN A 239 14.59 12.29 11.24
C GLN A 239 14.91 13.29 10.12
N GLU A 240 15.12 12.81 8.90
CA GLU A 240 15.34 13.67 7.72
C GLU A 240 14.12 14.56 7.45
N GLU A 241 12.89 14.01 7.50
CA GLU A 241 11.66 14.79 7.36
C GLU A 241 11.55 15.93 8.40
N ILE A 242 11.92 15.67 9.65
CA ILE A 242 11.92 16.69 10.71
C ILE A 242 12.94 17.77 10.41
N GLN A 243 14.13 17.42 9.93
CA GLN A 243 15.15 18.40 9.55
C GLN A 243 14.70 19.27 8.39
N ILE A 244 14.10 18.65 7.34
CA ILE A 244 13.55 19.36 6.20
C ILE A 244 12.43 20.31 6.67
N TYR A 245 11.50 19.81 7.49
CA TYR A 245 10.41 20.62 8.04
C TYR A 245 10.95 21.86 8.78
N ASN A 246 12.00 21.69 9.61
CA ASN A 246 12.61 22.80 10.33
C ASN A 246 13.18 23.86 9.38
N GLN A 247 13.88 23.44 8.30
CA GLN A 247 14.43 24.36 7.29
C GLN A 247 13.33 25.21 6.63
N PHE A 248 12.17 24.61 6.30
CA PHE A 248 11.07 25.32 5.66
C PHE A 248 10.28 26.21 6.63
N VAL A 249 10.02 25.74 7.84
CA VAL A 249 9.18 26.46 8.80
C VAL A 249 9.94 27.51 9.59
N TYR A 250 11.18 27.23 9.99
CA TYR A 250 11.96 28.15 10.84
C TYR A 250 13.01 28.95 10.07
N ASP A 251 13.64 28.36 9.06
CA ASP A 251 14.66 29.05 8.25
C ASP A 251 14.04 29.78 7.03
N GLY A 252 12.76 29.53 6.74
CA GLY A 252 12.03 30.19 5.67
C GLY A 252 12.51 29.87 4.27
N LEU A 253 13.14 28.71 4.05
CA LEU A 253 13.59 28.29 2.72
C LEU A 253 12.37 27.99 1.81
N PRO A 254 12.21 28.66 0.66
CA PRO A 254 11.12 28.39 -0.26
C PRO A 254 11.38 27.16 -1.13
N LEU A 255 10.30 26.52 -1.60
CA LEU A 255 10.34 25.67 -2.80
C LEU A 255 10.06 26.53 -4.02
N VAL A 256 10.94 26.44 -5.02
CA VAL A 256 10.88 27.29 -6.22
C VAL A 256 10.63 26.43 -7.46
N PRO A 257 9.44 26.52 -8.08
CA PRO A 257 9.20 25.87 -9.35
C PRO A 257 10.00 26.57 -10.47
N SER A 258 10.68 25.82 -11.29
CA SER A 258 11.59 26.32 -12.34
C SER A 258 11.34 25.62 -13.67
N ILE A 259 11.43 26.36 -14.76
CA ILE A 259 11.33 25.82 -16.12
C ILE A 259 12.70 25.30 -16.53
N GLU A 260 12.76 24.04 -16.94
CA GLU A 260 13.99 23.44 -17.45
C GLU A 260 14.06 23.53 -18.98
N LYS A 261 15.28 23.66 -19.48
CA LYS A 261 15.56 23.60 -20.92
C LYS A 261 15.76 22.16 -21.36
N HIS A 262 15.50 21.86 -22.62
CA HIS A 262 15.51 20.51 -23.19
C HIS A 262 16.89 19.82 -23.24
N THR A 263 17.98 20.46 -22.93
CA THR A 263 19.29 19.82 -22.78
C THR A 263 19.50 19.52 -21.30
N VAL A 264 19.03 18.37 -20.88
CA VAL A 264 19.24 17.90 -19.51
C VAL A 264 20.63 17.29 -19.46
N THR A 265 21.49 17.78 -18.57
CA THR A 265 22.80 17.18 -18.31
C THR A 265 22.65 15.85 -17.61
N ASP A 266 23.65 14.96 -17.72
CA ASP A 266 23.60 13.63 -17.08
C ASP A 266 23.35 13.73 -15.57
N ASP A 267 24.00 14.69 -14.89
CA ASP A 267 23.77 14.92 -13.45
C ASP A 267 22.33 15.26 -13.11
N VAL A 268 21.65 16.06 -13.93
CA VAL A 268 20.23 16.40 -13.73
C VAL A 268 19.36 15.19 -14.03
N SER A 269 19.66 14.44 -15.09
CA SER A 269 18.93 13.21 -15.45
C SER A 269 18.96 12.19 -14.32
N ASP A 270 20.12 11.97 -13.70
CA ASP A 270 20.28 11.04 -12.57
C ASP A 270 19.47 11.48 -11.34
N VAL A 271 19.46 12.77 -11.03
CA VAL A 271 18.65 13.32 -9.95
C VAL A 271 17.17 13.13 -10.23
N LEU A 272 16.70 13.47 -11.43
CA LEU A 272 15.30 13.29 -11.83
C LEU A 272 14.90 11.82 -11.77
N LEU A 273 15.74 10.92 -12.29
CA LEU A 273 15.50 9.48 -12.24
C LEU A 273 15.43 8.94 -10.80
N SER A 274 16.27 9.45 -9.90
CA SER A 274 16.23 9.05 -8.48
C SER A 274 14.90 9.43 -7.83
N ILE A 275 14.40 10.63 -8.09
CA ILE A 275 13.11 11.12 -7.59
C ILE A 275 11.95 10.35 -8.24
N TYR A 276 12.06 10.06 -9.55
CA TYR A 276 11.05 9.29 -10.28
C TYR A 276 10.84 7.89 -9.72
N ARG A 277 11.91 7.23 -9.28
CA ARG A 277 11.84 5.91 -8.64
C ARG A 277 11.16 5.92 -7.26
N GLU A 278 10.94 7.09 -6.69
CA GLU A 278 10.14 7.23 -5.47
C GLU A 278 8.63 7.21 -5.72
N LEU A 279 8.17 7.35 -6.97
CA LEU A 279 6.76 7.13 -7.32
C LEU A 279 6.36 5.67 -7.09
N PRO A 280 5.08 5.40 -6.82
CA PRO A 280 4.53 4.05 -6.85
C PRO A 280 4.77 3.37 -8.21
N LYS A 281 5.11 2.08 -8.19
CA LYS A 281 5.48 1.34 -9.42
C LYS A 281 4.52 1.47 -10.60
N PRO A 282 3.18 1.41 -10.42
CA PRO A 282 2.26 1.53 -11.54
C PRO A 282 2.27 2.90 -12.22
N LEU A 283 2.85 3.92 -11.59
CA LEU A 283 2.99 5.27 -12.14
C LEU A 283 4.34 5.48 -12.83
N GLN A 284 5.20 4.48 -12.86
CA GLN A 284 6.52 4.56 -13.47
C GLN A 284 6.48 3.96 -14.86
N PHE A 285 7.05 4.68 -15.84
CA PHE A 285 7.48 4.13 -17.12
C PHE A 285 8.85 3.47 -16.99
N THR A 286 9.31 2.79 -18.03
CA THR A 286 10.64 2.20 -18.02
C THR A 286 11.72 3.29 -17.90
N ARG A 287 12.93 2.90 -17.48
CA ARG A 287 14.06 3.85 -17.39
C ARG A 287 14.36 4.49 -18.73
N ASP A 288 14.30 3.70 -19.79
CA ASP A 288 14.68 4.17 -21.13
C ASP A 288 13.60 5.12 -21.67
N ASP A 289 12.32 4.82 -21.51
CA ASP A 289 11.22 5.74 -21.85
C ASP A 289 11.32 7.05 -21.06
N PHE A 290 11.70 6.97 -19.77
CA PHE A 290 11.89 8.17 -18.96
C PHE A 290 13.01 9.05 -19.49
N ILE A 291 14.19 8.47 -19.78
CA ILE A 291 15.36 9.22 -20.32
C ILE A 291 15.05 9.79 -21.70
N GLU A 292 14.40 9.02 -22.56
CA GLU A 292 13.98 9.51 -23.87
C GLU A 292 13.02 10.71 -23.72
N SER A 293 12.03 10.60 -22.84
CA SER A 293 11.02 11.65 -22.66
C SER A 293 11.56 12.94 -22.10
N ILE A 294 12.56 12.93 -21.20
CA ILE A 294 13.14 14.18 -20.66
C ILE A 294 14.03 14.92 -21.69
N ASN A 295 14.49 14.24 -22.73
CA ASN A 295 15.29 14.79 -23.83
C ASN A 295 14.44 15.12 -25.05
N ASP A 296 13.16 14.79 -25.08
CA ASP A 296 12.25 15.11 -26.18
C ASP A 296 11.91 16.62 -26.20
N PRO A 297 12.12 17.32 -27.33
CA PRO A 297 11.88 18.77 -27.43
C PRO A 297 10.40 19.18 -27.22
N ASP A 298 9.45 18.27 -27.38
CA ASP A 298 8.02 18.52 -27.12
C ASP A 298 7.63 18.36 -25.68
N THR A 299 8.50 17.75 -24.86
CA THR A 299 8.26 17.58 -23.43
C THR A 299 8.37 18.92 -22.71
N ILE A 300 7.39 19.20 -21.88
CA ILE A 300 7.42 20.30 -20.91
C ILE A 300 8.00 19.71 -19.61
N LEU A 301 9.13 20.25 -19.16
CA LEU A 301 9.80 19.83 -17.94
C LEU A 301 9.96 21.00 -16.98
N ASN A 302 9.40 20.84 -15.78
CA ASN A 302 9.57 21.77 -14.67
C ASN A 302 10.21 21.05 -13.50
N THR A 303 11.11 21.70 -12.80
CA THR A 303 11.72 21.20 -11.57
C THR A 303 11.24 21.99 -10.37
N LEU A 304 11.21 21.34 -9.21
CA LEU A 304 10.98 21.97 -7.91
C LEU A 304 12.32 22.02 -7.18
N ARG A 305 12.76 23.22 -6.82
CA ARG A 305 14.09 23.47 -6.26
C ARG A 305 14.00 24.10 -4.87
N VAL A 306 15.01 23.87 -4.05
CA VAL A 306 15.11 24.44 -2.70
C VAL A 306 15.82 25.77 -2.73
N GLY A 307 15.24 26.79 -2.13
CA GLY A 307 15.82 28.12 -1.91
C GLY A 307 15.75 29.04 -3.12
N ASN A 308 16.19 28.60 -4.30
CA ASN A 308 16.19 29.40 -5.52
C ASN A 308 16.21 28.50 -6.78
N SER A 309 16.11 29.12 -7.96
CA SER A 309 16.06 28.42 -9.27
C SER A 309 17.33 27.64 -9.65
N LYS A 310 18.42 27.77 -8.91
CA LYS A 310 19.66 27.00 -9.07
C LYS A 310 19.90 26.04 -7.91
N GLY A 311 19.00 26.00 -6.94
CA GLY A 311 19.08 25.14 -5.77
C GLY A 311 18.90 23.64 -6.11
N PRO A 312 19.09 22.75 -5.13
CA PRO A 312 18.90 21.32 -5.30
C PRO A 312 17.49 21.00 -5.82
N ILE A 313 17.40 20.05 -6.76
CA ILE A 313 16.11 19.54 -7.26
C ILE A 313 15.54 18.55 -6.26
N VAL A 314 14.29 18.75 -5.87
CA VAL A 314 13.56 17.90 -4.94
C VAL A 314 12.22 17.41 -5.49
N GLY A 315 11.90 17.78 -6.72
CA GLY A 315 10.71 17.32 -7.41
C GLY A 315 10.70 17.80 -8.85
N PHE A 316 9.78 17.24 -9.63
CA PHE A 316 9.54 17.70 -11.00
C PHE A 316 8.14 17.34 -11.48
N ALA A 317 7.71 18.06 -12.52
CA ALA A 317 6.55 17.77 -13.34
C ALA A 317 7.00 17.71 -14.80
N LYS A 318 6.64 16.65 -15.50
CA LYS A 318 6.91 16.53 -16.93
C LYS A 318 5.67 16.03 -17.67
N GLY A 319 5.62 16.29 -18.94
CA GLY A 319 4.54 15.83 -19.81
C GLY A 319 4.69 16.37 -21.21
N GLY A 320 3.88 15.89 -22.13
CA GLY A 320 3.94 16.24 -23.55
C GLY A 320 2.62 15.99 -24.26
N PRO A 321 2.59 16.13 -25.60
CA PRO A 321 1.39 15.84 -26.40
C PRO A 321 0.84 14.46 -26.10
N LEU A 322 -0.47 14.35 -25.89
CA LEU A 322 -1.15 13.09 -25.57
C LEU A 322 -0.85 11.99 -26.61
N GLU A 323 -0.60 12.38 -27.83
CA GLU A 323 -0.31 11.49 -28.96
C GLU A 323 0.98 10.69 -28.78
N LYS A 324 1.92 11.17 -27.97
CA LYS A 324 3.21 10.49 -27.68
C LYS A 324 3.10 9.41 -26.63
N TYR A 325 1.99 9.34 -25.88
CA TYR A 325 1.81 8.39 -24.78
C TYR A 325 0.98 7.19 -25.22
N HIS A 326 1.48 6.00 -24.98
CA HIS A 326 0.76 4.75 -25.17
C HIS A 326 0.39 4.21 -23.80
N PHE A 327 -0.90 4.05 -23.54
CA PHE A 327 -1.40 3.48 -22.30
C PHE A 327 -2.01 2.11 -22.62
N ASP A 328 -1.65 1.11 -21.85
CA ASP A 328 -2.34 -0.20 -21.84
C ASP A 328 -3.65 -0.05 -21.05
N LEU A 329 -4.57 0.73 -21.60
CA LEU A 329 -5.86 1.04 -20.98
C LEU A 329 -6.99 0.38 -21.77
N GLU A 330 -8.01 -0.05 -21.06
CA GLU A 330 -9.26 -0.56 -21.64
C GLU A 330 -10.09 0.51 -22.36
N PHE A 331 -9.59 1.74 -22.47
CA PHE A 331 -10.27 2.83 -23.16
C PHE A 331 -9.26 3.73 -23.89
N GLU A 332 -9.73 4.40 -24.93
CA GLU A 332 -8.98 5.43 -25.65
C GLU A 332 -9.53 6.82 -25.30
N ASP A 333 -8.62 7.76 -25.00
CA ASP A 333 -9.02 9.15 -24.75
C ASP A 333 -9.57 9.78 -26.04
N ARG A 334 -10.80 10.27 -25.99
CA ARG A 334 -11.50 10.91 -27.12
C ARG A 334 -10.76 12.12 -27.73
N ASN A 335 -9.75 12.66 -27.05
CA ASN A 335 -8.95 13.78 -27.54
C ASN A 335 -7.68 13.30 -28.26
N ARG A 336 -7.38 12.01 -28.23
CA ARG A 336 -6.23 11.46 -28.98
C ARG A 336 -6.40 11.75 -30.47
N GLY A 337 -5.29 12.14 -31.10
CA GLY A 337 -5.27 12.53 -32.52
C GLY A 337 -5.78 13.94 -32.83
N LYS A 338 -6.23 14.71 -31.82
CA LYS A 338 -6.68 16.10 -32.00
C LYS A 338 -5.60 17.14 -31.78
N ASN A 339 -4.43 16.76 -31.32
CA ASN A 339 -3.27 17.63 -31.04
C ASN A 339 -3.65 18.85 -30.16
N ASN A 340 -4.59 18.69 -29.24
CA ASN A 340 -5.11 19.75 -28.39
C ASN A 340 -4.99 19.46 -26.89
N THR A 341 -4.36 18.36 -26.54
CA THR A 341 -4.29 17.84 -25.17
C THR A 341 -2.85 17.47 -24.81
N VAL A 342 -2.42 17.85 -23.63
CA VAL A 342 -1.15 17.43 -23.04
C VAL A 342 -1.44 16.40 -21.95
N PHE A 343 -0.64 15.33 -21.91
CA PHE A 343 -0.61 14.42 -20.77
C PHE A 343 0.46 14.90 -19.79
N LEU A 344 0.03 15.18 -18.56
CA LEU A 344 0.91 15.41 -17.43
C LEU A 344 1.16 14.09 -16.74
N GLU A 345 2.39 13.63 -16.71
CA GLU A 345 2.80 12.48 -15.92
C GLU A 345 2.62 12.77 -14.42
N PRO A 346 2.51 11.75 -13.56
CA PRO A 346 2.42 11.97 -12.12
C PRO A 346 3.57 12.84 -11.62
N VAL A 347 3.22 13.90 -10.89
CA VAL A 347 4.21 14.80 -10.27
C VAL A 347 5.03 14.04 -9.25
N ALA A 348 6.34 14.03 -9.41
CA ALA A 348 7.28 13.37 -8.53
C ALA A 348 7.91 14.36 -7.55
N ILE A 349 7.86 14.07 -6.26
CA ILE A 349 8.48 14.86 -5.19
C ILE A 349 9.20 13.90 -4.27
N LYS A 350 10.46 14.23 -3.96
CA LYS A 350 11.30 13.45 -3.06
C LYS A 350 10.67 13.32 -1.68
N ASN A 351 10.83 12.16 -1.06
CA ASN A 351 10.38 11.92 0.32
C ASN A 351 10.93 13.01 1.25
N GLY A 352 10.10 13.45 2.21
CA GLY A 352 10.42 14.55 3.11
C GLY A 352 10.00 15.95 2.63
N TYR A 353 9.78 16.14 1.31
CA TYR A 353 9.37 17.44 0.74
C TYR A 353 7.87 17.52 0.42
N TRP A 354 7.10 16.50 0.74
CA TRP A 354 5.65 16.53 0.64
C TRP A 354 5.03 17.40 1.76
N GLY A 355 3.91 18.07 1.44
CA GLY A 355 3.20 18.89 2.42
C GLY A 355 3.58 20.37 2.44
N PHE A 356 4.56 20.80 1.62
CA PHE A 356 4.98 22.21 1.50
C PHE A 356 4.42 22.91 0.26
N HIS A 357 3.29 22.44 -0.26
CA HIS A 357 2.58 22.98 -1.42
C HIS A 357 3.34 22.94 -2.77
N GLY A 358 4.57 22.44 -2.81
CA GLY A 358 5.39 22.39 -4.03
C GLY A 358 4.74 21.65 -5.19
N GLY A 359 4.01 20.56 -4.94
CA GLY A 359 3.26 19.82 -5.95
C GLY A 359 2.13 20.63 -6.60
N ARG A 360 1.49 21.54 -5.85
CA ARG A 360 0.49 22.47 -6.38
C ARG A 360 1.14 23.50 -7.27
N GLU A 361 2.20 24.12 -6.82
CA GLU A 361 2.87 25.20 -7.53
C GLU A 361 3.53 24.74 -8.82
N ILE A 362 4.24 23.60 -8.79
CA ILE A 362 4.87 23.07 -9.99
C ILE A 362 3.84 22.63 -11.04
N ARG A 363 2.71 22.07 -10.61
CA ARG A 363 1.60 21.74 -11.50
C ARG A 363 0.97 23.01 -12.11
N GLN A 364 0.84 24.05 -11.34
CA GLN A 364 0.31 25.33 -11.83
C GLN A 364 1.25 25.94 -12.89
N LEU A 365 2.56 25.93 -12.64
CA LEU A 365 3.55 26.38 -13.64
C LEU A 365 3.45 25.54 -14.92
N PHE A 366 3.32 24.22 -14.79
CA PHE A 366 3.15 23.33 -15.94
C PHE A 366 1.88 23.69 -16.74
N MET A 367 0.74 23.89 -16.07
CA MET A 367 -0.52 24.27 -16.72
C MET A 367 -0.39 25.61 -17.48
N MET A 368 0.27 26.60 -16.90
CA MET A 368 0.52 27.89 -17.58
C MET A 368 1.35 27.73 -18.85
N GLN A 369 2.36 26.85 -18.83
CA GLN A 369 3.15 26.57 -20.04
C GLN A 369 2.33 25.83 -21.11
N VAL A 370 1.50 24.87 -20.70
CA VAL A 370 0.59 24.14 -21.61
C VAL A 370 -0.38 25.11 -22.29
N GLN A 371 -0.96 26.04 -21.53
CA GLN A 371 -1.84 27.09 -22.06
C GLN A 371 -1.08 28.02 -23.03
N SER A 372 0.14 28.42 -22.69
CA SER A 372 0.95 29.29 -23.55
C SER A 372 1.34 28.67 -24.89
N LYS A 373 1.39 27.33 -24.95
CA LYS A 373 1.58 26.54 -26.16
C LYS A 373 0.29 26.31 -26.97
N GLY A 374 -0.87 26.79 -26.49
CA GLY A 374 -2.15 26.75 -27.22
C GLY A 374 -2.95 25.44 -27.00
N TYR A 375 -2.54 24.57 -26.10
CA TYR A 375 -3.33 23.40 -25.76
C TYR A 375 -4.60 23.79 -24.97
N LYS A 376 -5.67 23.03 -25.18
CA LYS A 376 -6.99 23.27 -24.58
C LYS A 376 -7.26 22.39 -23.37
N PHE A 377 -6.56 21.27 -23.26
CA PHE A 377 -6.81 20.27 -22.24
C PHE A 377 -5.48 19.72 -21.67
N MET A 378 -5.54 19.37 -20.41
CA MET A 378 -4.51 18.58 -19.73
C MET A 378 -5.15 17.33 -19.15
N THR A 379 -4.52 16.17 -19.34
CA THR A 379 -4.94 14.90 -18.72
C THR A 379 -3.84 14.35 -17.83
N SER A 380 -4.20 13.56 -16.85
CA SER A 380 -3.25 12.90 -15.94
C SER A 380 -3.92 11.77 -15.16
N PHE A 381 -3.12 10.97 -14.47
CA PHE A 381 -3.58 10.06 -13.43
C PHE A 381 -3.41 10.69 -12.04
N ALA A 382 -4.37 10.47 -11.16
CA ALA A 382 -4.25 10.80 -9.75
C ALA A 382 -5.12 9.90 -8.90
N MET A 383 -4.86 9.88 -7.60
CA MET A 383 -5.74 9.19 -6.65
C MET A 383 -7.16 9.78 -6.73
N ARG A 384 -8.16 8.91 -6.65
CA ARG A 384 -9.59 9.27 -6.73
C ARG A 384 -9.94 10.43 -5.80
N ASP A 385 -9.52 10.34 -4.55
CA ASP A 385 -9.83 11.37 -3.53
C ASP A 385 -9.19 12.72 -3.88
N VAL A 386 -7.99 12.73 -4.46
CA VAL A 386 -7.33 13.95 -4.94
C VAL A 386 -8.09 14.57 -6.12
N ILE A 387 -8.65 13.75 -7.00
CA ILE A 387 -9.47 14.24 -8.12
C ILE A 387 -10.80 14.80 -7.60
N ASP A 388 -11.43 14.13 -6.64
CA ASP A 388 -12.68 14.60 -6.03
C ASP A 388 -12.49 15.95 -5.31
N GLU A 389 -11.40 16.12 -4.56
CA GLU A 389 -11.04 17.41 -3.95
C GLU A 389 -10.81 18.50 -5.00
N ARG A 390 -10.05 18.19 -6.06
CA ARG A 390 -9.82 19.14 -7.16
C ARG A 390 -11.12 19.56 -7.84
N LYS A 391 -12.02 18.60 -8.07
CA LYS A 391 -13.31 18.84 -8.71
C LYS A 391 -14.24 19.71 -7.87
N GLN A 392 -14.16 19.63 -6.55
CA GLN A 392 -14.89 20.53 -5.65
C GLN A 392 -14.42 21.98 -5.78
N ASN A 393 -13.13 22.18 -6.04
CA ASN A 393 -12.51 23.49 -6.11
C ASN A 393 -12.43 24.07 -7.54
N ASP A 394 -12.55 23.21 -8.57
CA ASP A 394 -12.42 23.63 -9.97
C ASP A 394 -13.38 22.81 -10.86
N LYS A 395 -14.38 23.52 -11.43
CA LYS A 395 -15.40 22.94 -12.32
C LYS A 395 -14.83 22.43 -13.65
N ASN A 396 -13.61 22.85 -14.00
CA ASN A 396 -12.92 22.42 -15.21
C ASN A 396 -12.31 21.01 -15.09
N VAL A 397 -12.28 20.44 -13.88
CA VAL A 397 -11.77 19.09 -13.59
C VAL A 397 -12.89 18.06 -13.74
N VAL A 398 -12.67 17.06 -14.57
CA VAL A 398 -13.64 15.96 -14.79
C VAL A 398 -12.95 14.60 -14.78
N PHE A 399 -13.61 13.60 -14.21
CA PHE A 399 -13.20 12.21 -14.42
C PHE A 399 -13.42 11.82 -15.88
N VAL A 400 -12.43 11.17 -16.48
CA VAL A 400 -12.54 10.54 -17.80
C VAL A 400 -12.77 9.04 -17.65
N LYS A 401 -12.00 8.38 -16.78
CA LYS A 401 -12.15 6.96 -16.46
C LYS A 401 -11.86 6.72 -14.97
N LYS A 402 -12.74 5.98 -14.32
CA LYS A 402 -12.51 5.44 -12.98
C LYS A 402 -12.14 3.96 -13.10
N PHE A 403 -11.07 3.55 -12.41
CA PHE A 403 -10.60 2.18 -12.37
C PHE A 403 -10.96 1.54 -11.03
N ASN A 404 -11.60 0.37 -11.07
CA ASN A 404 -11.94 -0.40 -9.89
C ASN A 404 -11.28 -1.79 -9.97
N PRO A 405 -10.65 -2.27 -8.91
CA PRO A 405 -10.55 -1.67 -7.56
C PRO A 405 -9.46 -0.58 -7.46
N GLU A 406 -8.64 -0.39 -8.48
CA GLU A 406 -7.62 0.66 -8.47
C GLU A 406 -8.25 2.03 -8.28
N ARG A 407 -7.53 2.92 -7.59
CA ARG A 407 -8.01 4.25 -7.25
C ARG A 407 -7.22 5.34 -7.95
N TRP A 408 -6.35 5.00 -8.90
CA TRP A 408 -5.66 5.94 -9.74
C TRP A 408 -6.45 6.12 -11.01
N ASP A 409 -7.28 7.15 -10.96
CA ASP A 409 -8.24 7.42 -12.00
C ASP A 409 -7.67 8.41 -13.02
N TYR A 410 -8.11 8.29 -14.26
CA TYR A 410 -7.74 9.20 -15.33
C TYR A 410 -8.71 10.37 -15.36
N PHE A 411 -8.15 11.59 -15.33
CA PHE A 411 -8.94 12.81 -15.28
C PHE A 411 -8.45 13.81 -16.33
N ARG A 412 -9.29 14.80 -16.62
CA ARG A 412 -9.01 15.89 -17.54
C ARG A 412 -9.30 17.23 -16.89
N VAL A 413 -8.48 18.22 -17.24
CA VAL A 413 -8.69 19.62 -16.92
C VAL A 413 -8.88 20.38 -18.21
N THR A 414 -9.92 21.22 -18.29
CA THR A 414 -10.06 22.24 -19.36
C THR A 414 -9.22 23.46 -18.93
N LEU A 415 -8.32 23.88 -19.80
CA LEU A 415 -7.35 24.94 -19.53
C LEU A 415 -7.90 26.33 -19.87
#